data_e4e2f4035f83896499a753a3ebac324a
#
_entry.id   e4e2f4035f83896499a753a3ebac324a
#
_cell.length_a   1.000
_cell.length_b   1.000
_cell.length_c   1.000
_cell.angle_alpha   90.00
_cell.angle_beta   90.00
_cell.angle_gamma   90.00
#
_symmetry.space_group_name_H-M   'P 1'
#
loop_
_entity.id
_entity.type
_entity.pdbx_description
1 polymer ?
#
loop_
_entity_poly.entity_id
_entity_poly.type
_entity_poly.pdbx_seq_one_letter_code
_entity_poly.pdbx_strand_id
1 'polypeptide(L)'
;MQQQHRIHVGKLIRERLKEEGKSVVWLAQELGCHRTNVYNIFEKNSLDTNILRRISIIMRHNFFDYLQEDTQKQIDARPSPALP
;
A
#
# COMPACT_ATOMS: atom_id res chain seq x y z
N MET A 1 2.09 25.68 -7.52
CA MET A 1 1.46 24.48 -7.66
C MET A 1 1.79 23.45 -6.66
N GLN A 2 0.79 22.92 -6.08
CA GLN A 2 0.95 22.03 -5.03
C GLN A 2 1.14 20.68 -5.48
N GLN A 3 2.14 20.03 -5.04
CA GLN A 3 2.33 18.68 -5.31
C GLN A 3 1.80 17.91 -4.19
N GLN A 4 0.82 17.09 -4.45
CA GLN A 4 0.33 16.29 -3.41
C GLN A 4 1.05 15.00 -3.41
N HIS A 5 1.72 14.69 -2.36
CA HIS A 5 2.36 13.43 -2.22
C HIS A 5 1.36 12.44 -1.72
N ARG A 6 0.91 11.58 -2.58
CA ARG A 6 0.00 10.54 -2.17
C ARG A 6 0.72 9.22 -2.23
N ILE A 7 0.48 8.42 -1.23
CA ILE A 7 1.00 7.08 -1.23
C ILE A 7 0.26 6.29 -2.30
N HIS A 8 1.01 5.58 -3.11
CA HIS A 8 0.46 4.69 -4.12
C HIS A 8 0.69 3.27 -3.63
N VAL A 9 -0.30 2.70 -2.96
CA VAL A 9 -0.17 1.42 -2.29
C VAL A 9 0.23 0.31 -3.25
N GLY A 10 -0.39 0.28 -4.42
CA GLY A 10 -0.08 -0.75 -5.42
C GLY A 10 1.38 -0.73 -5.84
N LYS A 11 1.94 0.46 -5.96
CA LYS A 11 3.33 0.62 -6.33
C LYS A 11 4.27 0.12 -5.25
N LEU A 12 3.93 0.41 -4.00
CA LEU A 12 4.72 -0.07 -2.87
C LEU A 12 4.76 -1.59 -2.85
N ILE A 13 3.62 -2.22 -3.09
CA ILE A 13 3.53 -3.68 -3.10
C ILE A 13 4.38 -4.24 -4.24
N ARG A 14 4.24 -3.64 -5.41
CA ARG A 14 4.99 -4.10 -6.59
C ARG A 14 6.49 -4.01 -6.35
N GLU A 15 6.93 -2.88 -5.81
CA GLU A 15 8.35 -2.68 -5.57
C GLU A 15 8.89 -3.64 -4.53
N ARG A 16 8.12 -3.88 -3.46
CA ARG A 16 8.55 -4.79 -2.44
C ARG A 16 8.63 -6.22 -2.96
N LEU A 17 7.69 -6.58 -3.80
CA LEU A 17 7.68 -7.90 -4.42
C LEU A 17 8.96 -8.11 -5.23
N LYS A 18 9.34 -7.09 -6.00
CA LYS A 18 10.57 -7.14 -6.78
C LYS A 18 11.79 -7.24 -5.89
N GLU A 19 11.84 -6.44 -4.85
CA GLU A 19 12.98 -6.46 -3.93
C GLU A 19 13.18 -7.81 -3.29
N GLU A 20 12.09 -8.52 -3.04
CA GLU A 20 12.16 -9.83 -2.42
C GLU A 20 12.35 -10.95 -3.42
N GLY A 21 12.42 -10.62 -4.70
CA GLY A 21 12.61 -11.62 -5.73
C GLY A 21 11.43 -12.55 -5.91
N LYS A 22 10.24 -12.10 -5.55
CA LYS A 22 9.05 -12.91 -5.69
C LYS A 22 8.31 -12.54 -6.96
N SER A 23 7.57 -13.50 -7.50
CA SER A 23 6.86 -13.29 -8.76
C SER A 23 5.41 -12.90 -8.53
N VAL A 24 4.81 -12.31 -9.56
CA VAL A 24 3.39 -11.99 -9.55
C VAL A 24 2.57 -13.27 -9.39
N VAL A 25 3.01 -14.34 -10.05
CA VAL A 25 2.30 -15.61 -9.95
C VAL A 25 2.32 -16.13 -8.52
N TRP A 26 3.46 -15.99 -7.85
CA TRP A 26 3.55 -16.39 -6.44
C TRP A 26 2.53 -15.64 -5.59
N LEU A 27 2.46 -14.32 -5.76
CA LEU A 27 1.55 -13.53 -4.96
C LEU A 27 0.09 -13.88 -5.28
N ALA A 28 -0.21 -14.09 -6.55
CA ALA A 28 -1.55 -14.48 -6.95
C ALA A 28 -1.96 -15.80 -6.32
N GLN A 29 -1.04 -16.77 -6.29
CA GLN A 29 -1.32 -18.05 -5.67
C GLN A 29 -1.57 -17.91 -4.18
N GLU A 30 -0.77 -17.10 -3.51
CA GLU A 30 -0.93 -16.88 -2.09
C GLU A 30 -2.25 -16.19 -1.78
N LEU A 31 -2.68 -15.31 -2.64
CA LEU A 31 -3.95 -14.61 -2.47
C LEU A 31 -5.15 -15.45 -2.93
N GLY A 32 -4.89 -16.50 -3.67
CA GLY A 32 -5.97 -17.33 -4.21
C GLY A 32 -6.71 -16.66 -5.34
N CYS A 33 -6.00 -15.89 -6.16
CA CYS A 33 -6.63 -15.20 -7.27
C CYS A 33 -5.80 -15.33 -8.52
N HIS A 34 -6.34 -14.83 -9.63
CA HIS A 34 -5.64 -14.84 -10.90
C HIS A 34 -4.60 -13.73 -10.93
N ARG A 35 -3.50 -13.94 -11.65
CA ARG A 35 -2.44 -12.93 -11.73
C ARG A 35 -2.92 -11.59 -12.26
N THR A 36 -3.97 -11.61 -13.08
CA THR A 36 -4.56 -10.35 -13.58
C THR A 36 -5.00 -9.47 -12.42
N ASN A 37 -5.54 -10.09 -11.37
CA ASN A 37 -5.96 -9.33 -10.20
C ASN A 37 -4.79 -8.66 -9.50
N VAL A 38 -3.63 -9.33 -9.51
CA VAL A 38 -2.43 -8.74 -8.90
C VAL A 38 -1.98 -7.53 -9.70
N TYR A 39 -2.01 -7.61 -11.03
CA TYR A 39 -1.66 -6.46 -11.85
C TYR A 39 -2.62 -5.31 -11.60
N ASN A 40 -3.91 -5.61 -11.41
CA ASN A 40 -4.89 -4.58 -11.08
C ASN A 40 -4.58 -3.93 -9.73
N ILE A 41 -4.13 -4.73 -8.77
CA ILE A 41 -3.74 -4.21 -7.45
C ILE A 41 -2.59 -3.22 -7.61
N PHE A 42 -1.62 -3.53 -8.44
CA PHE A 42 -0.46 -2.65 -8.65
C PHE A 42 -0.86 -1.27 -9.17
N GLU A 43 -2.00 -1.19 -9.86
CA GLU A 43 -2.46 0.07 -10.43
C GLU A 43 -3.21 0.94 -9.44
N LYS A 44 -3.55 0.42 -8.29
CA LYS A 44 -4.41 1.14 -7.35
C LYS A 44 -3.64 1.97 -6.36
N ASN A 45 -4.10 3.21 -6.18
CA ASN A 45 -3.52 4.09 -5.18
C ASN A 45 -3.81 3.60 -3.78
N SER A 46 -4.99 3.03 -3.59
CA SER A 46 -5.41 2.55 -2.28
C SER A 46 -6.11 1.22 -2.43
N LEU A 47 -6.15 0.46 -1.37
CA LEU A 47 -6.77 -0.84 -1.35
C LEU A 47 -7.67 -0.95 -0.14
N ASP A 48 -8.65 -1.82 -0.27
CA ASP A 48 -9.45 -2.25 0.86
C ASP A 48 -8.50 -2.74 1.96
N THR A 49 -8.78 -2.37 3.20
CA THR A 49 -7.87 -2.71 4.30
C THR A 49 -7.73 -4.20 4.52
N ASN A 50 -8.77 -4.98 4.20
CA ASN A 50 -8.67 -6.43 4.33
C ASN A 50 -7.68 -7.01 3.34
N ILE A 51 -7.71 -6.51 2.10
CA ILE A 51 -6.77 -6.97 1.08
C ILE A 51 -5.35 -6.55 1.44
N LEU A 52 -5.19 -5.33 1.87
CA LEU A 52 -3.87 -4.83 2.25
C LEU A 52 -3.32 -5.61 3.43
N ARG A 53 -4.18 -5.96 4.37
CA ARG A 53 -3.78 -6.74 5.53
C ARG A 53 -3.33 -8.13 5.10
N ARG A 54 -4.08 -8.78 4.21
CA ARG A 54 -3.71 -10.09 3.71
C ARG A 54 -2.36 -10.07 3.00
N ILE A 55 -2.18 -9.07 2.14
CA ILE A 55 -0.91 -8.94 1.42
C ILE A 55 0.23 -8.70 2.38
N SER A 56 0.02 -7.88 3.40
CA SER A 56 1.05 -7.61 4.41
C SER A 56 1.46 -8.89 5.13
N ILE A 57 0.49 -9.71 5.49
CA ILE A 57 0.75 -10.96 6.18
C ILE A 57 1.50 -11.93 5.26
N ILE A 58 1.03 -12.07 4.03
CA ILE A 58 1.64 -12.96 3.06
C ILE A 58 3.09 -12.58 2.78
N MET A 59 3.34 -11.29 2.62
CA MET A 59 4.67 -10.80 2.30
C MET A 59 5.53 -10.55 3.54
N ARG A 60 4.95 -10.72 4.72
CA ARG A 60 5.63 -10.50 5.99
C ARG A 60 6.23 -9.10 6.04
N HIS A 61 5.47 -8.14 5.56
CA HIS A 61 5.90 -6.76 5.50
C HIS A 61 4.69 -5.86 5.78
N ASN A 62 4.78 -5.06 6.80
CA ASN A 62 3.64 -4.26 7.22
C ASN A 62 3.48 -3.01 6.35
N PHE A 63 2.66 -3.13 5.32
CA PHE A 63 2.42 -2.01 4.41
C PHE A 63 1.68 -0.86 5.07
N PHE A 64 1.06 -1.11 6.22
CA PHE A 64 0.39 -0.03 6.95
C PHE A 64 1.36 0.97 7.54
N ASP A 65 2.62 0.60 7.70
CA ASP A 65 3.63 1.53 8.22
C ASP A 65 3.79 2.73 7.32
N TYR A 66 3.72 2.54 6.01
CA TYR A 66 3.82 3.66 5.07
C TYR A 66 2.66 4.62 5.25
N LEU A 67 1.47 4.07 5.45
CA LEU A 67 0.29 4.87 5.66
C LEU A 67 0.35 5.61 6.98
N GLN A 68 0.85 4.93 8.00
CA GLN A 68 0.99 5.54 9.30
C GLN A 68 1.94 6.73 9.25
N GLU A 69 3.09 6.56 8.63
CA GLU A 69 4.08 7.63 8.53
C GLU A 69 3.54 8.80 7.75
N ASP A 70 2.93 8.52 6.62
CA ASP A 70 2.38 9.59 5.80
C ASP A 70 1.25 10.31 6.53
N THR A 71 0.38 9.55 7.17
CA THR A 71 -0.73 10.13 7.91
C THR A 71 -0.22 11.03 9.03
N GLN A 72 0.80 10.58 9.75
CA GLN A 72 1.35 11.39 10.82
C GLN A 72 1.96 12.67 10.29
N LYS A 73 2.66 12.60 9.16
CA LYS A 73 3.22 13.80 8.53
C LYS A 73 2.14 14.78 8.12
N GLN A 74 1.03 14.27 7.61
CA GLN A 74 -0.08 15.13 7.21
C GLN A 74 -0.73 15.78 8.43
N ILE A 75 -0.86 15.03 9.52
CA ILE A 75 -1.40 15.58 10.76
C ILE A 75 -0.50 16.69 11.27
N ASP A 76 0.80 16.43 11.29
CA ASP A 76 1.77 17.40 11.81
C ASP A 76 1.87 18.64 10.94
N ALA A 77 1.61 18.52 9.67
CA ALA A 77 1.69 19.63 8.73
C ALA A 77 0.48 20.54 8.77
N ARG A 78 -0.63 20.07 9.32
CA ARG A 78 -1.84 20.89 9.38
C ARG A 78 -1.85 21.67 10.67
N PRO A 79 -2.33 22.92 10.64
CA PRO A 79 -2.47 23.64 11.89
C PRO A 79 -3.52 22.97 12.74
N SER A 80 -3.37 23.07 14.04
CA SER A 80 -4.37 22.52 14.94
C SER A 80 -5.71 23.11 14.64
N PRO A 81 -6.77 22.32 14.65
CA PRO A 81 -8.09 22.89 14.43
C PRO A 81 -8.42 23.81 15.56
N ALA A 82 -9.07 24.89 15.20
CA ALA A 82 -9.52 25.79 16.22
C ALA A 82 -10.61 25.12 17.00
N LEU A 83 -10.40 24.96 18.25
CA LEU A 83 -11.39 24.33 19.06
C LEU A 83 -12.32 25.36 19.62
N PRO A 84 -13.58 25.06 19.69
CA PRO A 84 -14.52 26.01 20.28
C PRO A 84 -14.30 26.17 21.73
#